data_703dc591d4971d924148bbd53067f685
#
_entry.id   703dc591d4971d924148bbd53067f685
#
_cell.length_a   1.000
_cell.length_b   1.000
_cell.length_c   1.000
_cell.angle_alpha   90.00
_cell.angle_beta   90.00
_cell.angle_gamma   90.00
#
_symmetry.space_group_name_H-M   'P 1'
#
loop_
_entity.id
_entity.type
_entity.pdbx_description
1 polymer ?
#
loop_
_entity_poly.entity_id
_entity_poly.type
_entity_poly.pdbx_seq_one_letter_code
_entity_poly.pdbx_strand_id
1 'polypeptide(L)'
;MLLESARRIFARDGFQACRLEDIAAEAGHTRGAFYANFDTKEDLFFALLYEEAEKHSRQIRAAISGCTTLRQRLDALRGHYVTCMADPTWVMLQLEFKLFAVRHPKLRPKLAAAHRRVKASMKLDDVEALLGMNDGRLNESTRAALEGLFTGLFVQHAFDPERLSAQQAAHYLGALFDFLLQPTTAKG
;
A
#
# COMPACT_ATOMS: atom_id res chain seq x y z
N MET A 1 -3.18 6.92 19.19
CA MET A 1 -1.91 6.85 19.94
C MET A 1 -1.22 5.49 19.74
N LEU A 2 -1.84 4.34 20.08
CA LEU A 2 -1.17 3.02 19.97
C LEU A 2 -0.79 2.65 18.53
N LEU A 3 -1.69 2.81 17.55
CA LEU A 3 -1.40 2.57 16.13
C LEU A 3 -0.32 3.50 15.58
N GLU A 4 -0.27 4.76 16.01
CA GLU A 4 0.77 5.69 15.58
C GLU A 4 2.16 5.33 16.13
N SER A 5 2.25 4.89 17.39
CA SER A 5 3.49 4.36 17.96
C SER A 5 3.91 3.06 17.27
N ALA A 6 2.95 2.16 17.00
CA ALA A 6 3.20 0.95 16.22
C ALA A 6 3.73 1.26 14.83
N ARG A 7 3.15 2.25 14.13
CA ARG A 7 3.60 2.71 12.81
C ARG A 7 5.08 3.12 12.84
N ARG A 8 5.47 3.96 13.80
CA ARG A 8 6.87 4.41 13.93
C ARG A 8 7.83 3.27 14.23
N ILE A 9 7.48 2.40 15.20
CA ILE A 9 8.35 1.30 15.63
C ILE A 9 8.49 0.26 14.52
N PHE A 10 7.38 -0.16 13.88
CA PHE A 10 7.46 -1.10 12.77
C PHE A 10 8.23 -0.56 11.58
N ALA A 11 8.12 0.73 11.27
CA ALA A 11 8.88 1.35 10.20
C ALA A 11 10.38 1.46 10.52
N ARG A 12 10.73 1.69 11.78
CA ARG A 12 12.12 1.82 12.24
C ARG A 12 12.82 0.48 12.43
N ASP A 13 12.16 -0.45 13.13
CA ASP A 13 12.79 -1.68 13.64
C ASP A 13 12.37 -2.93 12.82
N GLY A 14 11.35 -2.80 11.98
CA GLY A 14 10.73 -3.91 11.26
C GLY A 14 9.77 -4.73 12.13
N PHE A 15 8.90 -5.51 11.47
CA PHE A 15 7.87 -6.29 12.16
C PHE A 15 8.46 -7.36 13.09
N GLN A 16 9.53 -8.05 12.71
CA GLN A 16 10.06 -9.16 13.49
C GLN A 16 10.79 -8.72 14.77
N ALA A 17 11.64 -7.70 14.66
CA ALA A 17 12.48 -7.23 15.76
C ALA A 17 11.69 -6.46 16.82
N CYS A 18 10.58 -5.82 16.42
CA CYS A 18 9.74 -5.03 17.28
C CYS A 18 9.10 -5.87 18.40
N ARG A 19 9.16 -5.34 19.62
CA ARG A 19 8.51 -5.92 20.81
C ARG A 19 7.23 -5.14 21.13
N LEU A 20 6.21 -5.86 21.60
CA LEU A 20 4.94 -5.25 22.00
C LEU A 20 5.10 -4.27 23.16
N GLU A 21 6.01 -4.60 24.06
CA GLU A 21 6.36 -3.77 25.20
C GLU A 21 6.90 -2.41 24.79
N ASP A 22 7.72 -2.35 23.74
CA ASP A 22 8.29 -1.11 23.23
C ASP A 22 7.21 -0.21 22.61
N ILE A 23 6.26 -0.81 21.88
CA ILE A 23 5.11 -0.10 21.32
C ILE A 23 4.21 0.47 22.44
N ALA A 24 3.91 -0.33 23.45
CA ALA A 24 3.09 0.09 24.58
C ALA A 24 3.76 1.25 25.35
N ALA A 25 5.05 1.10 25.64
CA ALA A 25 5.83 2.13 26.33
C ALA A 25 5.89 3.45 25.55
N GLU A 26 6.17 3.39 24.25
CA GLU A 26 6.19 4.60 23.39
C GLU A 26 4.81 5.26 23.27
N ALA A 27 3.72 4.48 23.33
CA ALA A 27 2.35 4.98 23.34
C ALA A 27 1.91 5.54 24.71
N GLY A 28 2.74 5.44 25.74
CA GLY A 28 2.37 5.81 27.11
C GLY A 28 1.32 4.85 27.74
N HIS A 29 1.23 3.64 27.23
CA HIS A 29 0.31 2.61 27.71
C HIS A 29 1.02 1.50 28.48
N THR A 30 0.29 0.89 29.41
CA THR A 30 0.77 -0.33 30.08
C THR A 30 0.61 -1.54 29.15
N ARG A 31 1.38 -2.60 29.42
CA ARG A 31 1.23 -3.88 28.73
C ARG A 31 -0.22 -4.41 28.80
N GLY A 32 -0.90 -4.23 29.95
CA GLY A 32 -2.30 -4.63 30.11
C GLY A 32 -3.25 -3.86 29.17
N ALA A 33 -3.01 -2.56 28.97
CA ALA A 33 -3.80 -1.76 28.05
C ALA A 33 -3.61 -2.19 26.57
N PHE A 34 -2.43 -2.71 26.20
CA PHE A 34 -2.22 -3.31 24.89
C PHE A 34 -3.11 -4.55 24.71
N TYR A 35 -3.02 -5.52 25.60
CA TYR A 35 -3.77 -6.78 25.49
C TYR A 35 -5.29 -6.63 25.67
N ALA A 36 -5.76 -5.48 26.16
CA ALA A 36 -7.19 -5.14 26.13
C ALA A 36 -7.71 -4.81 24.73
N ASN A 37 -6.81 -4.48 23.78
CA ASN A 37 -7.18 -4.07 22.41
C ASN A 37 -6.71 -5.06 21.34
N PHE A 38 -5.60 -5.76 21.55
CA PHE A 38 -4.99 -6.65 20.57
C PHE A 38 -4.45 -7.91 21.26
N ASP A 39 -4.82 -9.08 20.74
CA ASP A 39 -4.36 -10.36 21.28
C ASP A 39 -2.92 -10.67 20.87
N THR A 40 -2.53 -10.25 19.67
CA THR A 40 -1.21 -10.55 19.07
C THR A 40 -0.59 -9.32 18.40
N LYS A 41 0.72 -9.42 18.14
CA LYS A 41 1.44 -8.42 17.35
C LYS A 41 0.90 -8.33 15.91
N GLU A 42 0.51 -9.47 15.37
CA GLU A 42 -0.11 -9.59 14.07
C GLU A 42 -1.44 -8.82 14.01
N ASP A 43 -2.27 -8.89 15.03
CA ASP A 43 -3.56 -8.17 15.06
C ASP A 43 -3.36 -6.66 15.06
N LEU A 44 -2.41 -6.16 15.86
CA LEU A 44 -2.02 -4.75 15.84
C LEU A 44 -1.50 -4.34 14.45
N PHE A 45 -0.66 -5.17 13.83
CA PHE A 45 -0.10 -4.90 12.52
C PHE A 45 -1.19 -4.87 11.43
N PHE A 46 -2.17 -5.78 11.48
CA PHE A 46 -3.32 -5.74 10.58
C PHE A 46 -4.19 -4.51 10.77
N ALA A 47 -4.43 -4.10 12.03
CA ALA A 47 -5.16 -2.88 12.30
C ALA A 47 -4.45 -1.64 11.71
N LEU A 48 -3.12 -1.60 11.84
CA LEU A 48 -2.30 -0.55 11.25
C LEU A 48 -2.36 -0.56 9.71
N LEU A 49 -2.23 -1.75 9.09
CA LEU A 49 -2.35 -1.87 7.63
C LEU A 49 -3.73 -1.43 7.14
N TYR A 50 -4.78 -1.72 7.89
CA TYR A 50 -6.13 -1.29 7.56
C TYR A 50 -6.27 0.24 7.64
N GLU A 51 -5.78 0.87 8.70
CA GLU A 51 -5.82 2.33 8.88
C GLU A 51 -5.07 3.06 7.75
N GLU A 52 -3.86 2.58 7.42
CA GLU A 52 -3.06 3.15 6.34
C GLU A 52 -3.72 2.93 4.97
N ALA A 53 -4.31 1.77 4.73
CA ALA A 53 -5.05 1.50 3.49
C ALA A 53 -6.24 2.44 3.32
N GLU A 54 -7.02 2.66 4.38
CA GLU A 54 -8.13 3.61 4.37
C GLU A 54 -7.67 5.06 4.16
N LYS A 55 -6.55 5.45 4.76
CA LYS A 55 -5.94 6.78 4.56
C LYS A 55 -5.57 6.97 3.09
N HIS A 56 -4.85 6.03 2.48
CA HIS A 56 -4.47 6.08 1.06
C HIS A 56 -5.69 6.08 0.15
N SER A 57 -6.68 5.26 0.43
CA SER A 57 -7.93 5.22 -0.31
C SER A 57 -8.65 6.57 -0.31
N ARG A 58 -8.73 7.23 0.86
CA ARG A 58 -9.30 8.59 0.95
C ARG A 58 -8.50 9.62 0.17
N GLN A 59 -7.17 9.55 0.21
CA GLN A 59 -6.29 10.46 -0.53
C GLN A 59 -6.45 10.30 -2.05
N ILE A 60 -6.52 9.06 -2.55
CA ILE A 60 -6.77 8.76 -3.97
C ILE A 60 -8.13 9.34 -4.39
N ARG A 61 -9.19 9.02 -3.66
CA ARG A 61 -10.54 9.54 -3.98
C ARG A 61 -10.57 11.06 -3.98
N ALA A 62 -9.94 11.71 -3.01
CA ALA A 62 -9.85 13.17 -2.96
C ALA A 62 -9.08 13.75 -4.18
N ALA A 63 -7.97 13.11 -4.56
CA ALA A 63 -7.17 13.56 -5.70
C ALA A 63 -7.94 13.51 -7.03
N ILE A 64 -8.79 12.50 -7.24
CA ILE A 64 -9.54 12.31 -8.49
C ILE A 64 -10.93 12.96 -8.49
N SER A 65 -11.47 13.36 -7.35
CA SER A 65 -12.86 13.83 -7.21
C SER A 65 -13.20 15.08 -8.06
N GLY A 66 -12.21 15.95 -8.31
CA GLY A 66 -12.36 17.14 -9.14
C GLY A 66 -12.02 16.93 -10.63
N CYS A 67 -11.62 15.72 -11.02
CA CYS A 67 -11.17 15.44 -12.38
C CYS A 67 -12.35 15.11 -13.30
N THR A 68 -12.45 15.79 -14.44
CA THR A 68 -13.53 15.60 -15.42
C THR A 68 -13.12 14.65 -16.56
N THR A 69 -11.83 14.51 -16.83
CA THR A 69 -11.31 13.66 -17.90
C THR A 69 -10.48 12.50 -17.33
N LEU A 70 -10.40 11.39 -18.09
CA LEU A 70 -9.54 10.25 -17.76
C LEU A 70 -8.07 10.68 -17.58
N ARG A 71 -7.57 11.54 -18.46
CA ARG A 71 -6.20 12.05 -18.39
C ARG A 71 -5.93 12.76 -17.06
N GLN A 72 -6.81 13.68 -16.65
CA GLN A 72 -6.68 14.36 -15.35
C GLN A 72 -6.65 13.39 -14.19
N ARG A 73 -7.50 12.35 -14.21
CA ARG A 73 -7.53 11.32 -13.16
C ARG A 73 -6.24 10.52 -13.10
N LEU A 74 -5.69 10.15 -14.27
CA LEU A 74 -4.40 9.46 -14.34
C LEU A 74 -3.24 10.32 -13.85
N ASP A 75 -3.22 11.60 -14.21
CA ASP A 75 -2.20 12.53 -13.73
C ASP A 75 -2.31 12.76 -12.21
N ALA A 76 -3.51 12.82 -11.66
CA ALA A 76 -3.75 12.90 -10.22
C ALA A 76 -3.26 11.64 -9.48
N LEU A 77 -3.50 10.45 -10.03
CA LEU A 77 -2.98 9.19 -9.50
C LEU A 77 -1.45 9.15 -9.54
N ARG A 78 -0.83 9.57 -10.64
CA ARG A 78 0.64 9.69 -10.73
C ARG A 78 1.19 10.59 -9.64
N GLY A 79 0.57 11.77 -9.44
CA GLY A 79 0.93 12.69 -8.37
C GLY A 79 0.82 12.06 -6.98
N HIS A 80 -0.22 11.28 -6.72
CA HIS A 80 -0.37 10.54 -5.47
C HIS A 80 0.78 9.52 -5.25
N TYR A 81 1.17 8.77 -6.29
CA TYR A 81 2.28 7.83 -6.18
C TYR A 81 3.63 8.52 -5.93
N VAL A 82 3.87 9.70 -6.53
CA VAL A 82 5.05 10.52 -6.20
C VAL A 82 5.05 10.91 -4.73
N THR A 83 3.90 11.32 -4.20
CA THR A 83 3.76 11.65 -2.77
C THR A 83 4.04 10.45 -1.87
N CYS A 84 3.59 9.24 -2.27
CA CYS A 84 3.90 8.01 -1.54
C CYS A 84 5.41 7.69 -1.53
N MET A 85 6.15 8.08 -2.56
CA MET A 85 7.62 7.92 -2.58
C MET A 85 8.32 8.86 -1.60
N ALA A 86 7.74 10.02 -1.29
CA ALA A 86 8.26 10.93 -0.28
C ALA A 86 8.02 10.45 1.16
N ASP A 87 6.97 9.65 1.41
CA ASP A 87 6.72 8.98 2.70
C ASP A 87 6.88 7.47 2.56
N PRO A 88 8.06 6.93 2.88
CA PRO A 88 8.37 5.51 2.70
C PRO A 88 7.59 4.59 3.63
N THR A 89 6.97 5.10 4.67
CA THR A 89 6.42 4.31 5.78
C THR A 89 5.42 3.26 5.32
N TRP A 90 4.46 3.65 4.46
CA TRP A 90 3.44 2.73 3.97
C TRP A 90 4.00 1.55 3.17
N VAL A 91 4.93 1.84 2.25
CA VAL A 91 5.53 0.80 1.40
C VAL A 91 6.44 -0.11 2.21
N MET A 92 7.19 0.46 3.16
CA MET A 92 8.04 -0.32 4.08
C MET A 92 7.20 -1.26 4.93
N LEU A 93 6.08 -0.81 5.50
CA LEU A 93 5.16 -1.66 6.26
C LEU A 93 4.61 -2.81 5.41
N GLN A 94 4.21 -2.55 4.17
CA GLN A 94 3.74 -3.60 3.28
C GLN A 94 4.84 -4.61 2.92
N LEU A 95 6.08 -4.14 2.71
CA LEU A 95 7.24 -5.01 2.47
C LEU A 95 7.53 -5.90 3.67
N GLU A 96 7.62 -5.33 4.86
CA GLU A 96 7.84 -6.07 6.10
C GLU A 96 6.80 -7.18 6.28
N PHE A 97 5.53 -6.85 6.06
CA PHE A 97 4.44 -7.81 6.12
C PHE A 97 4.60 -8.94 5.09
N LYS A 98 4.89 -8.60 3.83
CA LYS A 98 5.06 -9.60 2.76
C LYS A 98 6.27 -10.49 3.02
N LEU A 99 7.39 -9.90 3.44
CA LEU A 99 8.60 -10.65 3.80
C LEU A 99 8.35 -11.60 4.98
N PHE A 100 7.64 -11.11 6.03
CA PHE A 100 7.23 -11.96 7.14
C PHE A 100 6.37 -13.13 6.66
N ALA A 101 5.36 -12.88 5.86
CA ALA A 101 4.47 -13.91 5.34
C ALA A 101 5.22 -14.97 4.49
N VAL A 102 6.14 -14.52 3.64
CA VAL A 102 6.95 -15.42 2.78
C VAL A 102 7.88 -16.30 3.63
N ARG A 103 8.48 -15.73 4.69
CA ARG A 103 9.36 -16.47 5.61
C ARG A 103 8.61 -17.45 6.52
N HIS A 104 7.27 -17.33 6.63
CA HIS A 104 6.43 -18.19 7.48
C HIS A 104 5.37 -18.94 6.64
N PRO A 105 5.76 -20.00 5.89
CA PRO A 105 4.88 -20.68 4.94
C PRO A 105 3.58 -21.21 5.56
N LYS A 106 3.61 -21.62 6.83
CA LYS A 106 2.41 -22.12 7.55
C LYS A 106 1.39 -21.00 7.82
N LEU A 107 1.84 -19.77 8.03
CA LEU A 107 0.99 -18.61 8.29
C LEU A 107 0.58 -17.89 7.00
N ARG A 108 1.37 -18.03 5.94
CA ARG A 108 1.20 -17.32 4.67
C ARG A 108 -0.24 -17.33 4.13
N PRO A 109 -0.96 -18.47 4.08
CA PRO A 109 -2.35 -18.45 3.56
C PRO A 109 -3.28 -17.56 4.37
N LYS A 110 -3.19 -17.62 5.72
CA LYS A 110 -3.97 -16.76 6.64
C LYS A 110 -3.62 -15.29 6.43
N LEU A 111 -2.33 -14.97 6.36
CA LEU A 111 -1.82 -13.62 6.19
C LEU A 111 -2.21 -13.04 4.82
N ALA A 112 -2.09 -13.82 3.75
CA ALA A 112 -2.51 -13.40 2.41
C ALA A 112 -4.03 -13.14 2.34
N ALA A 113 -4.84 -13.98 3.01
CA ALA A 113 -6.28 -13.75 3.09
C ALA A 113 -6.61 -12.45 3.84
N ALA A 114 -5.93 -12.16 4.96
CA ALA A 114 -6.10 -10.91 5.69
C ALA A 114 -5.69 -9.69 4.85
N HIS A 115 -4.57 -9.76 4.14
CA HIS A 115 -4.12 -8.69 3.22
C HIS A 115 -5.14 -8.44 2.11
N ARG A 116 -5.73 -9.48 1.50
CA ARG A 116 -6.79 -9.31 0.50
C ARG A 116 -8.02 -8.59 1.08
N ARG A 117 -8.41 -8.87 2.34
CA ARG A 117 -9.50 -8.15 3.01
C ARG A 117 -9.20 -6.67 3.18
N VAL A 118 -7.96 -6.33 3.61
CA VAL A 118 -7.51 -4.94 3.71
C VAL A 118 -7.58 -4.25 2.33
N LYS A 119 -7.12 -4.92 1.27
CA LYS A 119 -7.19 -4.37 -0.09
C LYS A 119 -8.63 -4.19 -0.57
N ALA A 120 -9.51 -5.15 -0.31
CA ALA A 120 -10.93 -5.03 -0.66
C ALA A 120 -11.62 -3.87 0.07
N SER A 121 -11.24 -3.57 1.32
CA SER A 121 -11.80 -2.44 2.06
C SER A 121 -11.44 -1.07 1.47
N MET A 122 -10.37 -0.98 0.67
CA MET A 122 -9.96 0.27 0.01
C MET A 122 -10.98 0.78 -1.01
N LYS A 123 -11.98 -0.04 -1.40
CA LYS A 123 -13.02 0.32 -2.38
C LYS A 123 -12.44 0.92 -3.66
N LEU A 124 -11.36 0.32 -4.16
CA LEU A 124 -10.71 0.79 -5.40
C LEU A 124 -11.56 0.52 -6.64
N ASP A 125 -12.60 -0.31 -6.54
CA ASP A 125 -13.59 -0.53 -7.60
C ASP A 125 -14.26 0.79 -8.02
N ASP A 126 -14.51 1.70 -7.06
CA ASP A 126 -15.00 3.04 -7.36
C ASP A 126 -13.98 3.85 -8.20
N VAL A 127 -12.69 3.68 -7.92
CA VAL A 127 -11.62 4.33 -8.69
C VAL A 127 -11.54 3.76 -10.10
N GLU A 128 -11.72 2.45 -10.26
CA GLU A 128 -11.75 1.78 -11.55
C GLU A 128 -12.94 2.22 -12.39
N ALA A 129 -14.12 2.32 -11.77
CA ALA A 129 -15.29 2.88 -12.43
C ALA A 129 -15.04 4.32 -12.91
N LEU A 130 -14.41 5.14 -12.06
CA LEU A 130 -14.02 6.50 -12.42
C LEU A 130 -12.97 6.56 -13.54
N LEU A 131 -12.10 5.56 -13.64
CA LEU A 131 -11.11 5.43 -14.72
C LEU A 131 -11.70 4.84 -16.01
N GLY A 132 -12.98 4.45 -16.01
CA GLY A 132 -13.61 3.79 -17.17
C GLY A 132 -13.09 2.37 -17.44
N MET A 133 -12.61 1.69 -16.40
CA MET A 133 -11.93 0.37 -16.49
C MET A 133 -12.84 -0.80 -16.09
N ASN A 134 -14.13 -0.67 -16.30
CA ASN A 134 -15.11 -1.71 -15.93
C ASN A 134 -15.09 -2.95 -16.83
N ASP A 135 -14.10 -3.06 -17.72
CA ASP A 135 -13.97 -4.13 -18.72
C ASP A 135 -13.12 -5.32 -18.23
N GLY A 136 -12.79 -5.38 -16.95
CA GLY A 136 -12.02 -6.49 -16.36
C GLY A 136 -10.51 -6.45 -16.62
N ARG A 137 -9.99 -5.39 -17.26
CA ARG A 137 -8.54 -5.21 -17.48
C ARG A 137 -7.77 -5.14 -16.17
N LEU A 138 -8.35 -4.56 -15.13
CA LEU A 138 -7.78 -4.52 -13.78
C LEU A 138 -8.31 -5.67 -12.90
N ASN A 139 -8.18 -6.89 -13.37
CA ASN A 139 -8.45 -8.05 -12.54
C ASN A 139 -7.45 -8.15 -11.37
N GLU A 140 -7.71 -9.06 -10.43
CA GLU A 140 -6.90 -9.22 -9.21
C GLU A 140 -5.41 -9.49 -9.53
N SER A 141 -5.10 -10.26 -10.57
CA SER A 141 -3.72 -10.53 -11.01
C SER A 141 -3.02 -9.26 -11.51
N THR A 142 -3.71 -8.46 -12.33
CA THR A 142 -3.17 -7.21 -12.87
C THR A 142 -2.91 -6.20 -11.74
N ARG A 143 -3.85 -6.08 -10.79
CA ARG A 143 -3.67 -5.26 -9.59
C ARG A 143 -2.46 -5.71 -8.76
N ALA A 144 -2.30 -7.01 -8.54
CA ALA A 144 -1.16 -7.56 -7.81
C ALA A 144 0.18 -7.30 -8.53
N ALA A 145 0.20 -7.41 -9.86
CA ALA A 145 1.37 -7.08 -10.67
C ALA A 145 1.74 -5.60 -10.59
N LEU A 146 0.75 -4.69 -10.70
CA LEU A 146 0.94 -3.25 -10.53
C LEU A 146 1.49 -2.90 -9.15
N GLU A 147 0.94 -3.52 -8.11
CA GLU A 147 1.44 -3.34 -6.74
C GLU A 147 2.89 -3.81 -6.60
N GLY A 148 3.25 -4.93 -7.23
CA GLY A 148 4.62 -5.44 -7.25
C GLY A 148 5.58 -4.49 -7.95
N LEU A 149 5.19 -3.94 -9.10
CA LEU A 149 5.98 -2.98 -9.86
C LEU A 149 6.15 -1.66 -9.10
N PHE A 150 5.08 -1.11 -8.53
CA PHE A 150 5.15 0.08 -7.68
C PHE A 150 6.10 -0.15 -6.49
N THR A 151 5.94 -1.28 -5.80
CA THR A 151 6.81 -1.63 -4.68
C THR A 151 8.27 -1.77 -5.11
N GLY A 152 8.53 -2.38 -6.26
CA GLY A 152 9.88 -2.50 -6.83
C GLY A 152 10.51 -1.16 -7.17
N LEU A 153 9.78 -0.28 -7.86
CA LEU A 153 10.24 1.08 -8.19
C LEU A 153 10.52 1.89 -6.92
N PHE A 154 9.64 1.77 -5.92
CA PHE A 154 9.82 2.42 -4.63
C PHE A 154 11.11 1.95 -3.93
N VAL A 155 11.33 0.64 -3.85
CA VAL A 155 12.53 0.08 -3.20
C VAL A 155 13.79 0.52 -3.93
N GLN A 156 13.79 0.52 -5.25
CA GLN A 156 14.94 0.98 -6.04
C GLN A 156 15.23 2.47 -5.83
N HIS A 157 14.18 3.30 -5.80
CA HIS A 157 14.34 4.73 -5.48
C HIS A 157 14.88 4.95 -4.06
N ALA A 158 14.30 4.28 -3.06
CA ALA A 158 14.73 4.42 -1.67
C ALA A 158 16.16 3.93 -1.43
N PHE A 159 16.60 2.91 -2.18
CA PHE A 159 17.94 2.34 -2.09
C PHE A 159 18.99 3.21 -2.79
N ASP A 160 18.70 3.70 -4.00
CA ASP A 160 19.62 4.46 -4.82
C ASP A 160 18.86 5.56 -5.60
N PRO A 161 18.60 6.70 -4.96
CA PRO A 161 17.85 7.80 -5.57
C PRO A 161 18.61 8.50 -6.70
N GLU A 162 19.94 8.36 -6.75
CA GLU A 162 20.74 8.91 -7.85
C GLU A 162 20.55 8.10 -9.14
N ARG A 163 20.38 6.78 -9.02
CA ARG A 163 20.14 5.88 -10.15
C ARG A 163 18.69 5.92 -10.62
N LEU A 164 17.72 6.07 -9.71
CA LEU A 164 16.30 6.14 -9.99
C LEU A 164 15.64 7.20 -9.11
N SER A 165 15.49 8.40 -9.64
CA SER A 165 14.78 9.48 -8.93
C SER A 165 13.27 9.17 -8.80
N ALA A 166 12.60 9.81 -7.83
CA ALA A 166 11.15 9.70 -7.66
C ALA A 166 10.38 10.09 -8.93
N GLN A 167 10.88 11.11 -9.66
CA GLN A 167 10.28 11.55 -10.90
C GLN A 167 10.40 10.51 -12.02
N GLN A 168 11.56 9.85 -12.14
CA GLN A 168 11.75 8.76 -13.10
C GLN A 168 10.89 7.55 -12.74
N ALA A 169 10.82 7.16 -11.47
CA ALA A 169 9.95 6.07 -11.01
C ALA A 169 8.48 6.36 -11.32
N ALA A 170 8.00 7.58 -11.08
CA ALA A 170 6.65 8.00 -11.43
C ALA A 170 6.41 8.03 -12.96
N HIS A 171 7.42 8.38 -13.74
CA HIS A 171 7.34 8.32 -15.22
C HIS A 171 7.15 6.86 -15.69
N TYR A 172 7.96 5.92 -15.21
CA TYR A 172 7.82 4.50 -15.57
C TYR A 172 6.50 3.90 -15.12
N LEU A 173 6.04 4.24 -13.92
CA LEU A 173 4.74 3.83 -13.44
C LEU A 173 3.62 4.38 -14.33
N GLY A 174 3.72 5.66 -14.74
CA GLY A 174 2.79 6.30 -15.66
C GLY A 174 2.74 5.61 -17.03
N ALA A 175 3.89 5.31 -17.62
CA ALA A 175 3.98 4.59 -18.89
C ALA A 175 3.31 3.21 -18.83
N LEU A 176 3.43 2.51 -17.69
CA LEU A 176 2.76 1.26 -17.45
C LEU A 176 1.23 1.41 -17.37
N PHE A 177 0.74 2.43 -16.68
CA PHE A 177 -0.69 2.76 -16.68
C PHE A 177 -1.19 3.06 -18.09
N ASP A 178 -0.45 3.85 -18.86
CA ASP A 178 -0.82 4.18 -20.24
C ASP A 178 -0.89 2.90 -21.10
N PHE A 179 0.05 1.98 -20.94
CA PHE A 179 0.04 0.68 -21.66
C PHE A 179 -1.18 -0.18 -21.27
N LEU A 180 -1.49 -0.30 -19.99
CA LEU A 180 -2.62 -1.10 -19.51
C LEU A 180 -3.98 -0.48 -19.88
N LEU A 181 -4.02 0.83 -20.07
CA LEU A 181 -5.23 1.59 -20.37
C LEU A 181 -5.50 1.77 -21.87
N GLN A 182 -4.54 1.41 -22.73
CA GLN A 182 -4.78 1.44 -24.17
C GLN A 182 -5.95 0.51 -24.51
N PRO A 183 -6.93 0.97 -25.30
CA PRO A 183 -7.99 0.09 -25.77
C PRO A 183 -7.32 -1.08 -26.49
N THR A 184 -7.66 -2.28 -26.12
CA THR A 184 -7.23 -3.47 -26.86
C THR A 184 -7.80 -3.31 -28.26
N THR A 185 -6.97 -2.92 -29.24
CA THR A 185 -7.36 -2.99 -30.63
C THR A 185 -7.64 -4.46 -30.90
N ALA A 186 -8.91 -4.81 -30.93
CA ALA A 186 -9.33 -6.13 -31.37
C ALA A 186 -8.68 -6.34 -32.74
N LYS A 187 -7.70 -7.25 -32.82
CA LYS A 187 -7.25 -7.76 -34.10
C LYS A 187 -8.44 -8.51 -34.67
N GLY A 188 -9.03 -7.92 -35.73
CA GLY A 188 -10.02 -8.58 -36.55
C GLY A 188 -9.50 -9.86 -37.18
#